data_289c644ab0683288be4bbe29030d205f
#
_entry.id   289c644ab0683288be4bbe29030d205f
#
_cell.length_a   1.000
_cell.length_b   1.000
_cell.length_c   1.000
_cell.angle_alpha   90.00
_cell.angle_beta   90.00
_cell.angle_gamma   90.00
#
_symmetry.space_group_name_H-M   'P 1'
#
loop_
_entity.id
_entity.type
_entity.pdbx_description
1 polymer ?
#
loop_
_entity_poly.entity_id
_entity_poly.type
_entity_poly.pdbx_seq_one_letter_code
_entity_poly.pdbx_strand_id
1 'polypeptide(L)'
;RSGKSRYLADTPKSRSVHYARSAWSLKKADIFEFYRRLAEENPAPETELAYGNAYQLLVAVTCSAQSTDVGVNKATKALFAEVKTPAQMVALGLEGLKAHIKTIGLFNNKAKNVIALSEILVRDHAGEVPADRDALEALPGVGRKTANVVMNTAFGAETFAVDTHIFRVGNRTGIAPGKTVLAVEKALDKKTPQPFRVGAHHWLILHGRYICKARTPECWRCPVADLCRFKPKTAPPKIKSATVQTDPVKPAA
;
A
#
# COMPACT_ATOMS: atom_id res chain seq x y z
N ARG A 1 27.43 40.52 -27.08
CA ARG A 1 26.28 41.14 -26.37
C ARG A 1 25.45 40.05 -25.75
N SER A 2 25.38 40.10 -24.44
CA SER A 2 24.75 39.24 -23.49
C SER A 2 23.21 39.22 -23.60
N GLY A 3 22.62 38.05 -23.54
CA GLY A 3 21.19 37.84 -23.32
C GLY A 3 20.98 36.92 -22.13
N LYS A 4 20.87 37.48 -20.94
CA LYS A 4 20.48 36.75 -19.72
C LYS A 4 18.99 36.46 -19.79
N SER A 5 18.62 35.19 -19.90
CA SER A 5 17.24 34.73 -19.68
C SER A 5 17.01 34.51 -18.19
N ARG A 6 16.14 35.32 -17.58
CA ARG A 6 15.58 35.15 -16.26
C ARG A 6 14.35 34.25 -16.39
N TYR A 7 14.43 33.03 -15.85
CA TYR A 7 13.26 32.27 -15.41
C TYR A 7 13.65 31.54 -14.14
N LEU A 8 13.52 32.24 -13.02
CA LEU A 8 13.41 31.62 -11.72
C LEU A 8 11.91 31.56 -11.41
N ALA A 9 11.30 30.41 -11.69
CA ALA A 9 9.97 30.11 -11.20
C ALA A 9 10.08 29.65 -9.75
N ASP A 10 9.41 30.39 -8.87
CA ASP A 10 9.22 30.08 -7.45
C ASP A 10 8.57 28.70 -7.30
N THR A 11 9.36 27.69 -6.96
CA THR A 11 8.83 26.46 -6.39
C THR A 11 8.46 26.72 -4.94
N PRO A 12 7.22 26.43 -4.52
CA PRO A 12 6.86 26.58 -3.10
C PRO A 12 7.71 25.64 -2.27
N LYS A 13 8.52 26.21 -1.38
CA LYS A 13 9.34 25.51 -0.40
C LYS A 13 8.46 24.50 0.33
N SER A 14 8.71 23.21 0.12
CA SER A 14 8.11 22.16 0.90
C SER A 14 8.42 22.43 2.36
N ARG A 15 7.40 22.73 3.17
CA ARG A 15 7.53 22.81 4.62
C ARG A 15 7.98 21.42 5.08
N SER A 16 9.26 21.26 5.36
CA SER A 16 9.80 20.11 6.06
C SER A 16 9.16 20.09 7.46
N VAL A 17 8.18 19.20 7.63
CA VAL A 17 7.58 18.95 8.92
C VAL A 17 8.63 18.25 9.76
N HIS A 18 9.32 18.99 10.62
CA HIS A 18 10.23 18.43 11.62
C HIS A 18 9.41 17.61 12.63
N TYR A 19 9.42 16.29 12.45
CA TYR A 19 8.90 15.35 13.44
C TYR A 19 9.88 15.31 14.63
N ALA A 20 9.60 16.10 15.66
CA ALA A 20 10.35 16.09 16.89
C ALA A 20 10.15 14.75 17.64
N ARG A 21 11.23 14.27 18.25
CA ARG A 21 11.41 12.97 18.92
C ARG A 21 10.39 12.71 20.05
N SER A 22 10.27 11.47 20.50
CA SER A 22 9.56 10.90 21.67
C SER A 22 8.24 11.53 22.16
N ALA A 23 8.12 12.85 22.24
CA ALA A 23 6.90 13.57 22.61
C ALA A 23 5.76 13.43 21.58
N TRP A 24 6.07 13.00 20.33
CA TRP A 24 5.12 12.84 19.22
C TRP A 24 4.52 11.42 19.13
N SER A 25 5.05 10.46 19.89
CA SER A 25 4.53 9.09 19.90
C SER A 25 3.27 8.97 20.77
N LEU A 26 2.34 8.11 20.35
CA LEU A 26 1.20 7.73 21.16
C LEU A 26 1.62 6.90 22.37
N LYS A 27 0.84 6.97 23.45
CA LYS A 27 0.99 6.12 24.63
C LYS A 27 0.53 4.68 24.28
N LYS A 28 0.97 3.70 25.05
CA LYS A 28 0.64 2.29 24.82
C LYS A 28 -0.88 2.03 24.80
N ALA A 29 -1.61 2.67 25.73
CA ALA A 29 -3.07 2.57 25.78
C ALA A 29 -3.76 3.15 24.54
N ASP A 30 -3.28 4.32 24.07
CA ASP A 30 -3.82 4.96 22.86
C ASP A 30 -3.54 4.13 21.60
N ILE A 31 -2.39 3.42 21.56
CA ILE A 31 -2.05 2.52 20.45
C ILE A 31 -2.99 1.30 20.44
N PHE A 32 -3.29 0.73 21.61
CA PHE A 32 -4.24 -0.38 21.73
C PHE A 32 -5.62 0.05 21.21
N GLU A 33 -6.12 1.19 21.71
CA GLU A 33 -7.41 1.75 21.32
C GLU A 33 -7.47 2.10 19.84
N PHE A 34 -6.36 2.61 19.26
CA PHE A 34 -6.24 2.88 17.84
C PHE A 34 -6.52 1.63 16.99
N TYR A 35 -5.85 0.52 17.29
CA TYR A 35 -6.05 -0.73 16.54
C TYR A 35 -7.41 -1.37 16.84
N ARG A 36 -7.89 -1.30 18.07
CA ARG A 36 -9.21 -1.81 18.45
C ARG A 36 -10.32 -1.19 17.58
N ARG A 37 -10.30 0.13 17.41
CA ARG A 37 -11.28 0.83 16.57
C ARG A 37 -11.16 0.46 15.09
N LEU A 38 -9.95 0.32 14.56
CA LEU A 38 -9.76 -0.12 13.19
C LEU A 38 -10.25 -1.55 12.96
N ALA A 39 -10.04 -2.43 13.95
CA ALA A 39 -10.51 -3.81 13.92
C ALA A 39 -12.04 -3.90 14.02
N GLU A 40 -12.68 -3.02 14.79
CA GLU A 40 -14.15 -2.94 14.86
C GLU A 40 -14.77 -2.50 13.53
N GLU A 41 -14.17 -1.51 12.85
CA GLU A 41 -14.66 -1.06 11.54
C GLU A 41 -14.46 -2.09 10.43
N ASN A 42 -13.38 -2.86 10.51
CA ASN A 42 -13.04 -3.89 9.51
C ASN A 42 -12.41 -5.11 10.21
N PRO A 43 -13.21 -6.06 10.70
CA PRO A 43 -12.69 -7.22 11.44
C PRO A 43 -11.82 -8.16 10.62
N ALA A 44 -11.98 -8.20 9.30
CA ALA A 44 -11.21 -9.05 8.39
C ALA A 44 -10.54 -8.20 7.29
N PRO A 45 -9.45 -7.48 7.61
CA PRO A 45 -8.78 -6.62 6.64
C PRO A 45 -7.97 -7.47 5.64
N GLU A 46 -8.19 -7.26 4.36
CA GLU A 46 -7.55 -8.01 3.29
C GLU A 46 -6.81 -7.10 2.30
N THR A 47 -5.92 -7.68 1.51
CA THR A 47 -5.31 -7.00 0.38
C THR A 47 -6.33 -6.80 -0.74
N GLU A 48 -6.16 -5.73 -1.52
CA GLU A 48 -6.99 -5.47 -2.71
C GLU A 48 -6.48 -6.19 -3.98
N LEU A 49 -5.34 -6.90 -3.88
CA LEU A 49 -4.84 -7.75 -4.96
C LEU A 49 -5.65 -9.06 -5.05
N ALA A 50 -6.03 -9.45 -6.26
CA ALA A 50 -6.71 -10.71 -6.53
C ALA A 50 -5.69 -11.84 -6.74
N TYR A 51 -5.84 -12.94 -6.02
CA TYR A 51 -5.00 -14.14 -6.11
C TYR A 51 -5.77 -15.36 -5.59
N GLY A 52 -5.34 -16.56 -5.98
CA GLY A 52 -5.94 -17.82 -5.53
C GLY A 52 -5.04 -18.66 -4.62
N ASN A 53 -3.71 -18.37 -4.59
CA ASN A 53 -2.75 -19.08 -3.74
C ASN A 53 -1.51 -18.20 -3.47
N ALA A 54 -0.59 -18.68 -2.64
CA ALA A 54 0.62 -17.95 -2.24
C ALA A 54 1.53 -17.58 -3.43
N TYR A 55 1.62 -18.44 -4.45
CA TYR A 55 2.40 -18.16 -5.65
C TYR A 55 1.79 -17.03 -6.48
N GLN A 56 0.47 -17.07 -6.72
CA GLN A 56 -0.22 -15.99 -7.42
C GLN A 56 -0.13 -14.67 -6.65
N LEU A 57 -0.18 -14.70 -5.31
CA LEU A 57 0.06 -13.52 -4.49
C LEU A 57 1.47 -12.97 -4.71
N LEU A 58 2.51 -13.81 -4.67
CA LEU A 58 3.90 -13.39 -4.91
C LEU A 58 4.04 -12.72 -6.29
N VAL A 59 3.44 -13.30 -7.33
CA VAL A 59 3.42 -12.73 -8.69
C VAL A 59 2.68 -11.39 -8.71
N ALA A 60 1.48 -11.31 -8.10
CA ALA A 60 0.68 -10.09 -8.05
C ALA A 60 1.44 -8.95 -7.33
N VAL A 61 2.04 -9.24 -6.18
CA VAL A 61 2.83 -8.25 -5.41
C VAL A 61 4.06 -7.80 -6.18
N THR A 62 4.77 -8.72 -6.85
CA THR A 62 5.91 -8.38 -7.73
C THR A 62 5.46 -7.48 -8.89
N CYS A 63 4.30 -7.75 -9.47
CA CYS A 63 3.70 -6.93 -10.52
C CYS A 63 3.18 -5.57 -10.01
N SER A 64 2.86 -5.41 -8.73
CA SER A 64 2.29 -4.18 -8.17
C SER A 64 3.30 -3.04 -7.99
N ALA A 65 4.61 -3.32 -8.06
CA ALA A 65 5.63 -2.27 -7.99
C ALA A 65 5.39 -1.19 -9.06
N GLN A 66 5.16 0.07 -8.62
CA GLN A 66 4.82 1.22 -9.48
C GLN A 66 3.58 1.00 -10.38
N SER A 67 2.64 0.19 -9.94
CA SER A 67 1.35 -0.03 -10.61
C SER A 67 0.22 0.03 -9.60
N THR A 68 -1.01 0.29 -10.05
CA THR A 68 -2.19 0.23 -9.18
C THR A 68 -2.69 -1.20 -9.03
N ASP A 69 -3.26 -1.55 -7.87
CA ASP A 69 -3.81 -2.90 -7.63
C ASP A 69 -4.91 -3.24 -8.66
N VAL A 70 -5.76 -2.27 -9.01
CA VAL A 70 -6.77 -2.41 -10.07
C VAL A 70 -6.14 -2.77 -11.43
N GLY A 71 -5.04 -2.10 -11.79
CA GLY A 71 -4.31 -2.37 -13.03
C GLY A 71 -3.67 -3.77 -13.03
N VAL A 72 -3.08 -4.17 -11.90
CA VAL A 72 -2.51 -5.51 -11.72
C VAL A 72 -3.61 -6.57 -11.80
N ASN A 73 -4.71 -6.42 -11.06
CA ASN A 73 -5.83 -7.37 -11.08
C ASN A 73 -6.39 -7.56 -12.50
N LYS A 74 -6.54 -6.46 -13.25
CA LYS A 74 -6.99 -6.54 -14.65
C LYS A 74 -6.00 -7.32 -15.53
N ALA A 75 -4.70 -7.08 -15.38
CA ALA A 75 -3.65 -7.72 -16.16
C ALA A 75 -3.48 -9.21 -15.81
N THR A 76 -3.63 -9.57 -14.53
CA THR A 76 -3.39 -10.94 -14.05
C THR A 76 -4.63 -11.82 -14.08
N LYS A 77 -5.84 -11.29 -14.33
CA LYS A 77 -7.09 -12.05 -14.29
C LYS A 77 -7.06 -13.29 -15.21
N ALA A 78 -6.71 -13.12 -16.48
CA ALA A 78 -6.60 -14.23 -17.43
C ALA A 78 -5.41 -15.13 -17.09
N LEU A 79 -4.26 -14.54 -16.75
CA LEU A 79 -3.07 -15.27 -16.35
C LEU A 79 -3.34 -16.23 -15.18
N PHE A 80 -4.01 -15.79 -14.13
CA PHE A 80 -4.28 -16.59 -12.93
C PHE A 80 -5.38 -17.65 -13.11
N ALA A 81 -6.16 -17.58 -14.17
CA ALA A 81 -7.06 -18.66 -14.57
C ALA A 81 -6.25 -19.87 -15.10
N GLU A 82 -5.16 -19.62 -15.82
CA GLU A 82 -4.33 -20.63 -16.49
C GLU A 82 -3.15 -21.08 -15.63
N VAL A 83 -2.49 -20.13 -14.94
CA VAL A 83 -1.23 -20.34 -14.23
C VAL A 83 -1.45 -20.30 -12.72
N LYS A 84 -1.28 -21.44 -12.07
CA LYS A 84 -1.43 -21.63 -10.62
C LYS A 84 -0.13 -22.00 -9.91
N THR A 85 0.87 -22.45 -10.67
CA THR A 85 2.15 -22.94 -10.12
C THR A 85 3.35 -22.31 -10.82
N PRO A 86 4.52 -22.28 -10.17
CA PRO A 86 5.78 -21.84 -10.80
C PRO A 86 6.10 -22.63 -12.07
N ALA A 87 5.87 -23.94 -12.07
CA ALA A 87 6.13 -24.79 -13.23
C ALA A 87 5.29 -24.39 -14.45
N GLN A 88 4.00 -24.07 -14.23
CA GLN A 88 3.13 -23.57 -15.29
C GLN A 88 3.59 -22.20 -15.82
N MET A 89 4.12 -21.33 -14.95
CA MET A 89 4.67 -20.04 -15.36
C MET A 89 5.92 -20.21 -16.24
N VAL A 90 6.82 -21.12 -15.85
CA VAL A 90 8.01 -21.45 -16.65
C VAL A 90 7.58 -22.01 -18.01
N ALA A 91 6.59 -22.90 -18.05
CA ALA A 91 6.06 -23.46 -19.30
C ALA A 91 5.39 -22.41 -20.20
N LEU A 92 4.67 -21.42 -19.62
CA LEU A 92 4.10 -20.27 -20.36
C LEU A 92 5.21 -19.42 -21.01
N GLY A 93 6.34 -19.30 -20.36
CA GLY A 93 7.51 -18.59 -20.83
C GLY A 93 7.39 -17.06 -20.83
N LEU A 94 8.51 -16.42 -21.13
CA LEU A 94 8.64 -14.97 -21.04
C LEU A 94 7.65 -14.20 -21.93
N GLU A 95 7.51 -14.61 -23.17
CA GLU A 95 6.65 -13.89 -24.12
C GLU A 95 5.15 -14.11 -23.82
N GLY A 96 4.78 -15.31 -23.38
CA GLY A 96 3.42 -15.60 -22.91
C GLY A 96 3.06 -14.70 -21.71
N LEU A 97 3.94 -14.61 -20.71
CA LEU A 97 3.72 -13.73 -19.56
C LEU A 97 3.63 -12.25 -19.96
N LYS A 98 4.52 -11.78 -20.84
CA LYS A 98 4.47 -10.39 -21.33
C LYS A 98 3.14 -10.06 -22.01
N ALA A 99 2.59 -10.98 -22.79
CA ALA A 99 1.31 -10.79 -23.46
C ALA A 99 0.18 -10.48 -22.46
N HIS A 100 0.17 -11.13 -21.29
CA HIS A 100 -0.80 -10.88 -20.23
C HIS A 100 -0.59 -9.55 -19.50
N ILE A 101 0.66 -9.21 -19.16
CA ILE A 101 0.94 -8.07 -18.26
C ILE A 101 1.40 -6.79 -18.96
N LYS A 102 1.34 -6.72 -20.30
CA LYS A 102 1.80 -5.56 -21.09
C LYS A 102 1.13 -4.22 -20.75
N THR A 103 0.00 -4.24 -20.07
CA THR A 103 -0.74 -3.03 -19.66
C THR A 103 -0.23 -2.39 -18.38
N ILE A 104 0.67 -3.05 -17.63
CA ILE A 104 1.25 -2.49 -16.42
C ILE A 104 2.64 -1.90 -16.68
N GLY A 105 3.02 -0.88 -15.90
CA GLY A 105 4.32 -0.24 -16.03
C GLY A 105 5.49 -1.21 -15.78
N LEU A 106 6.59 -1.03 -16.51
CA LEU A 106 7.82 -1.83 -16.38
C LEU A 106 7.62 -3.33 -16.65
N PHE A 107 6.61 -3.70 -17.42
CA PHE A 107 6.19 -5.10 -17.62
C PHE A 107 7.32 -6.00 -18.14
N ASN A 108 8.26 -5.51 -18.95
CA ASN A 108 9.40 -6.30 -19.44
C ASN A 108 10.30 -6.79 -18.29
N ASN A 109 10.66 -5.90 -17.37
CA ASN A 109 11.49 -6.25 -16.21
C ASN A 109 10.71 -7.12 -15.21
N LYS A 110 9.42 -6.83 -15.00
CA LYS A 110 8.55 -7.63 -14.16
C LYS A 110 8.41 -9.06 -14.69
N ALA A 111 8.19 -9.21 -16.01
CA ALA A 111 8.11 -10.52 -16.64
C ALA A 111 9.42 -11.32 -16.47
N LYS A 112 10.57 -10.70 -16.73
CA LYS A 112 11.87 -11.35 -16.52
C LYS A 112 12.04 -11.82 -15.07
N ASN A 113 11.72 -10.96 -14.10
CA ASN A 113 11.82 -11.30 -12.69
C ASN A 113 10.87 -12.44 -12.30
N VAL A 114 9.61 -12.41 -12.78
CA VAL A 114 8.62 -13.46 -12.48
C VAL A 114 9.02 -14.80 -13.09
N ILE A 115 9.55 -14.84 -14.30
CA ILE A 115 10.07 -16.10 -14.87
C ILE A 115 11.26 -16.60 -14.04
N ALA A 116 12.26 -15.75 -13.77
CA ALA A 116 13.44 -16.15 -13.04
C ALA A 116 13.13 -16.62 -11.59
N LEU A 117 12.22 -15.93 -10.87
CA LEU A 117 11.81 -16.40 -9.54
C LEU A 117 11.04 -17.72 -9.62
N SER A 118 10.27 -17.95 -10.68
CA SER A 118 9.54 -19.21 -10.87
C SER A 118 10.48 -20.38 -11.14
N GLU A 119 11.53 -20.18 -11.94
CA GLU A 119 12.59 -21.17 -12.17
C GLU A 119 13.31 -21.54 -10.86
N ILE A 120 13.62 -20.56 -10.01
CA ILE A 120 14.23 -20.79 -8.69
C ILE A 120 13.27 -21.57 -7.79
N LEU A 121 11.98 -21.19 -7.73
CA LEU A 121 10.99 -21.91 -6.93
C LEU A 121 10.88 -23.38 -7.34
N VAL A 122 10.88 -23.66 -8.64
CA VAL A 122 10.85 -25.04 -9.15
C VAL A 122 12.13 -25.79 -8.76
N ARG A 123 13.29 -25.18 -8.96
CA ARG A 123 14.60 -25.83 -8.76
C ARG A 123 14.94 -26.01 -7.27
N ASP A 124 14.75 -24.98 -6.44
CA ASP A 124 15.32 -24.90 -5.10
C ASP A 124 14.26 -25.03 -3.99
N HIS A 125 12.96 -24.87 -4.30
CA HIS A 125 11.87 -24.84 -3.32
C HIS A 125 10.74 -25.81 -3.65
N ALA A 126 10.99 -26.85 -4.48
CA ALA A 126 10.01 -27.86 -4.88
C ALA A 126 8.70 -27.30 -5.47
N GLY A 127 8.76 -26.10 -6.07
CA GLY A 127 7.59 -25.39 -6.64
C GLY A 127 6.74 -24.65 -5.63
N GLU A 128 7.16 -24.55 -4.37
CA GLU A 128 6.41 -23.86 -3.32
C GLU A 128 7.04 -22.49 -2.99
N VAL A 129 6.20 -21.57 -2.49
CA VAL A 129 6.67 -20.27 -1.99
C VAL A 129 7.20 -20.47 -0.56
N PRO A 130 8.47 -20.13 -0.27
CA PRO A 130 9.02 -20.31 1.06
C PRO A 130 8.37 -19.36 2.08
N ALA A 131 8.00 -19.90 3.25
CA ALA A 131 7.51 -19.11 4.40
C ALA A 131 8.71 -18.54 5.21
N ASP A 132 9.71 -18.03 4.50
CA ASP A 132 10.91 -17.43 5.07
C ASP A 132 11.24 -16.12 4.33
N ARG A 133 11.46 -15.05 5.08
CA ARG A 133 11.67 -13.74 4.50
C ARG A 133 12.99 -13.64 3.73
N ASP A 134 14.06 -14.23 4.24
CA ASP A 134 15.38 -14.12 3.62
C ASP A 134 15.41 -14.93 2.32
N ALA A 135 14.78 -16.10 2.30
CA ALA A 135 14.56 -16.88 1.08
C ALA A 135 13.71 -16.12 0.05
N LEU A 136 12.66 -15.41 0.49
CA LEU A 136 11.86 -14.57 -0.39
C LEU A 136 12.66 -13.39 -0.95
N GLU A 137 13.45 -12.71 -0.11
CA GLU A 137 14.28 -11.56 -0.54
C GLU A 137 15.40 -11.98 -1.53
N ALA A 138 15.81 -13.26 -1.51
CA ALA A 138 16.77 -13.80 -2.47
C ALA A 138 16.17 -14.00 -3.88
N LEU A 139 14.86 -14.00 -4.02
CA LEU A 139 14.19 -14.18 -5.32
C LEU A 139 14.27 -12.91 -6.19
N PRO A 140 14.48 -13.05 -7.51
CA PRO A 140 14.51 -11.92 -8.45
C PRO A 140 13.26 -11.04 -8.38
N GLY A 141 13.45 -9.75 -8.19
CA GLY A 141 12.35 -8.76 -8.10
C GLY A 141 11.60 -8.73 -6.78
N VAL A 142 12.01 -9.52 -5.81
CA VAL A 142 11.44 -9.55 -4.47
C VAL A 142 12.35 -8.81 -3.50
N GLY A 143 11.97 -7.60 -3.11
CA GLY A 143 12.64 -6.85 -2.06
C GLY A 143 11.93 -7.03 -0.72
N ARG A 144 12.52 -6.49 0.35
CA ARG A 144 12.00 -6.55 1.73
C ARG A 144 10.49 -6.24 1.85
N LYS A 145 10.02 -5.21 1.14
CA LYS A 145 8.59 -4.86 1.17
C LYS A 145 7.73 -5.99 0.59
N THR A 146 8.11 -6.53 -0.57
CA THR A 146 7.39 -7.63 -1.21
C THR A 146 7.39 -8.88 -0.34
N ALA A 147 8.56 -9.25 0.20
CA ALA A 147 8.68 -10.37 1.14
C ALA A 147 7.76 -10.20 2.36
N ASN A 148 7.76 -9.02 3.00
CA ASN A 148 6.89 -8.75 4.14
C ASN A 148 5.39 -8.83 3.80
N VAL A 149 4.97 -8.37 2.61
CA VAL A 149 3.56 -8.53 2.16
C VAL A 149 3.21 -10.02 2.02
N VAL A 150 4.05 -10.79 1.33
CA VAL A 150 3.81 -12.23 1.12
C VAL A 150 3.78 -12.97 2.45
N MET A 151 4.75 -12.72 3.33
CA MET A 151 4.82 -13.31 4.67
C MET A 151 3.55 -13.02 5.48
N ASN A 152 3.10 -11.76 5.50
CA ASN A 152 1.90 -11.37 6.22
C ASN A 152 0.64 -11.98 5.60
N THR A 153 0.44 -11.82 4.30
CA THR A 153 -0.82 -12.14 3.62
C THR A 153 -1.00 -13.64 3.36
N ALA A 154 0.07 -14.35 2.94
CA ALA A 154 -0.02 -15.77 2.63
C ALA A 154 0.22 -16.68 3.83
N PHE A 155 1.04 -16.24 4.79
CA PHE A 155 1.49 -17.08 5.90
C PHE A 155 1.07 -16.56 7.29
N GLY A 156 0.33 -15.45 7.35
CA GLY A 156 -0.14 -14.88 8.63
C GLY A 156 0.98 -14.36 9.53
N ALA A 157 2.18 -14.09 8.96
CA ALA A 157 3.30 -13.59 9.73
C ALA A 157 3.05 -12.13 10.19
N GLU A 158 3.55 -11.80 11.36
CA GLU A 158 3.39 -10.50 12.00
C GLU A 158 4.36 -9.45 11.41
N THR A 159 4.34 -9.28 10.08
CA THR A 159 5.26 -8.38 9.36
C THR A 159 4.58 -7.10 8.89
N PHE A 160 5.37 -6.04 8.72
CA PHE A 160 4.91 -4.74 8.23
C PHE A 160 5.64 -4.37 6.94
N ALA A 161 4.96 -4.37 5.82
CA ALA A 161 5.49 -3.89 4.55
C ALA A 161 5.26 -2.37 4.41
N VAL A 162 6.09 -1.58 5.06
CA VAL A 162 5.90 -0.12 5.12
C VAL A 162 6.05 0.51 3.74
N ASP A 163 4.93 0.95 3.19
CA ASP A 163 4.83 1.76 1.98
C ASP A 163 4.60 3.24 2.30
N THR A 164 4.30 4.05 1.30
CA THR A 164 4.02 5.48 1.47
C THR A 164 2.76 5.75 2.31
N HIS A 165 1.79 4.82 2.30
CA HIS A 165 0.56 4.93 3.10
C HIS A 165 0.86 4.67 4.58
N ILE A 166 1.48 3.54 4.89
CA ILE A 166 1.86 3.17 6.26
C ILE A 166 2.87 4.17 6.82
N PHE A 167 3.87 4.58 6.03
CA PHE A 167 4.84 5.59 6.46
C PHE A 167 4.15 6.89 6.86
N ARG A 168 3.20 7.36 6.05
CA ARG A 168 2.42 8.57 6.35
C ARG A 168 1.53 8.41 7.57
N VAL A 169 0.79 7.32 7.66
CA VAL A 169 -0.09 7.03 8.81
C VAL A 169 0.73 6.95 10.09
N GLY A 170 1.79 6.15 10.10
CA GLY A 170 2.68 5.99 11.25
C GLY A 170 3.21 7.31 11.81
N ASN A 171 3.65 8.19 10.90
CA ASN A 171 4.17 9.49 11.27
C ASN A 171 3.08 10.50 11.66
N ARG A 172 1.98 10.59 10.91
CA ARG A 172 0.91 11.57 11.20
C ARG A 172 0.16 11.26 12.48
N THR A 173 -0.16 10.01 12.69
CA THR A 173 -0.91 9.61 13.89
C THR A 173 -0.04 9.62 15.14
N GLY A 174 1.26 9.42 15.00
CA GLY A 174 2.19 9.25 16.10
C GLY A 174 2.28 7.80 16.60
N ILE A 175 1.64 6.83 15.90
CA ILE A 175 1.69 5.42 16.28
C ILE A 175 3.10 4.84 16.11
N ALA A 176 3.78 5.22 15.03
CA ALA A 176 5.14 4.76 14.70
C ALA A 176 5.95 5.87 14.01
N PRO A 177 6.31 6.95 14.71
CA PRO A 177 7.10 8.01 14.10
C PRO A 177 8.51 7.53 13.77
N GLY A 178 8.96 7.82 12.53
CA GLY A 178 10.27 7.43 12.04
C GLY A 178 10.69 8.23 10.81
N LYS A 179 12.00 8.47 10.64
CA LYS A 179 12.55 9.23 9.50
C LYS A 179 12.70 8.37 8.24
N THR A 180 12.79 7.07 8.39
CA THR A 180 12.96 6.10 7.29
C THR A 180 11.89 5.02 7.36
N VAL A 181 11.66 4.35 6.23
CA VAL A 181 10.75 3.21 6.13
C VAL A 181 11.11 2.13 7.18
N LEU A 182 12.39 1.79 7.29
CA LEU A 182 12.87 0.80 8.25
C LEU A 182 12.66 1.25 9.71
N ALA A 183 12.79 2.55 10.01
CA ALA A 183 12.54 3.07 11.35
C ALA A 183 11.05 2.96 11.73
N VAL A 184 10.14 3.22 10.78
CA VAL A 184 8.69 3.04 10.96
C VAL A 184 8.35 1.57 11.12
N GLU A 185 8.91 0.68 10.28
CA GLU A 185 8.73 -0.77 10.39
C GLU A 185 9.11 -1.29 11.78
N LYS A 186 10.34 -0.99 12.25
CA LYS A 186 10.81 -1.39 13.58
C LYS A 186 9.94 -0.80 14.71
N ALA A 187 9.44 0.41 14.54
CA ALA A 187 8.57 1.04 15.52
C ALA A 187 7.19 0.36 15.58
N LEU A 188 6.62 -0.02 14.44
CA LEU A 188 5.37 -0.79 14.35
C LEU A 188 5.56 -2.17 14.97
N ASP A 189 6.62 -2.87 14.59
CA ASP A 189 6.95 -4.19 15.13
C ASP A 189 7.05 -4.19 16.66
N LYS A 190 7.70 -3.18 17.24
CA LYS A 190 7.87 -3.05 18.69
C LYS A 190 6.59 -2.64 19.41
N LYS A 191 5.72 -1.83 18.80
CA LYS A 191 4.62 -1.13 19.50
C LYS A 191 3.24 -1.71 19.24
N THR A 192 3.05 -2.44 18.15
CA THR A 192 1.73 -3.03 17.84
C THR A 192 1.39 -4.10 18.86
N PRO A 193 0.24 -3.99 19.55
CA PRO A 193 -0.17 -4.98 20.52
C PRO A 193 -0.47 -6.34 19.88
N GLN A 194 -0.15 -7.42 20.59
CA GLN A 194 -0.22 -8.80 20.08
C GLN A 194 -1.55 -9.17 19.39
N PRO A 195 -2.73 -8.83 19.89
CA PRO A 195 -3.98 -9.23 19.24
C PRO A 195 -4.19 -8.64 17.83
N PHE A 196 -3.45 -7.57 17.49
CA PHE A 196 -3.64 -6.84 16.23
C PHE A 196 -2.52 -7.05 15.21
N ARG A 197 -1.42 -7.75 15.56
CA ARG A 197 -0.19 -7.77 14.76
C ARG A 197 -0.39 -8.27 13.33
N VAL A 198 -1.18 -9.32 13.13
CA VAL A 198 -1.44 -9.88 11.80
C VAL A 198 -2.25 -8.91 10.92
N GLY A 199 -3.34 -8.35 11.46
CA GLY A 199 -4.22 -7.43 10.71
C GLY A 199 -3.66 -6.00 10.55
N ALA A 200 -2.73 -5.60 11.43
CA ALA A 200 -2.25 -4.21 11.52
C ALA A 200 -1.70 -3.67 10.20
N HIS A 201 -1.00 -4.50 9.42
CA HIS A 201 -0.48 -4.12 8.12
C HIS A 201 -1.60 -3.64 7.18
N HIS A 202 -2.66 -4.43 7.04
CA HIS A 202 -3.78 -4.13 6.15
C HIS A 202 -4.62 -2.95 6.67
N TRP A 203 -4.93 -2.87 7.97
CA TRP A 203 -5.62 -1.71 8.53
C TRP A 203 -4.88 -0.40 8.26
N LEU A 204 -3.57 -0.38 8.44
CA LEU A 204 -2.77 0.83 8.21
C LEU A 204 -2.73 1.24 6.74
N ILE A 205 -2.64 0.28 5.80
CA ILE A 205 -2.70 0.55 4.36
C ILE A 205 -4.07 1.11 3.99
N LEU A 206 -5.16 0.42 4.33
CA LEU A 206 -6.52 0.82 4.00
C LEU A 206 -6.86 2.18 4.62
N HIS A 207 -6.50 2.40 5.88
CA HIS A 207 -6.65 3.70 6.53
C HIS A 207 -5.89 4.81 5.79
N GLY A 208 -4.68 4.51 5.34
CA GLY A 208 -3.87 5.45 4.54
C GLY A 208 -4.46 5.73 3.16
N ARG A 209 -5.05 4.74 2.51
CA ARG A 209 -5.68 4.88 1.18
C ARG A 209 -6.97 5.70 1.24
N TYR A 210 -7.85 5.40 2.18
CA TYR A 210 -9.23 5.85 2.15
C TYR A 210 -9.55 6.98 3.13
N ILE A 211 -8.86 7.07 4.26
CA ILE A 211 -9.11 8.06 5.31
C ILE A 211 -7.96 9.07 5.41
N CYS A 212 -6.77 8.61 5.78
CA CYS A 212 -5.60 9.47 5.99
C CYS A 212 -4.87 9.77 4.68
N LYS A 213 -5.59 10.30 3.69
CA LYS A 213 -5.08 10.61 2.34
C LYS A 213 -3.92 11.60 2.38
N ALA A 214 -3.05 11.58 1.36
CA ALA A 214 -1.82 12.37 1.35
C ALA A 214 -2.08 13.88 1.36
N ARG A 215 -2.89 14.38 0.45
CA ARG A 215 -3.19 15.81 0.28
C ARG A 215 -4.33 16.27 1.20
N THR A 216 -5.43 15.56 1.22
CA THR A 216 -6.65 15.93 1.94
C THR A 216 -7.11 14.78 2.82
N PRO A 217 -6.53 14.59 4.01
CA PRO A 217 -6.98 13.56 4.93
C PRO A 217 -8.40 13.86 5.41
N GLU A 218 -9.22 12.84 5.55
CA GLU A 218 -10.64 12.98 5.92
C GLU A 218 -10.80 12.85 7.45
N CYS A 219 -10.18 13.78 8.19
CA CYS A 219 -10.14 13.73 9.66
C CYS A 219 -11.54 13.80 10.29
N TRP A 220 -12.53 14.41 9.60
CA TRP A 220 -13.91 14.55 10.11
C TRP A 220 -14.65 13.23 10.26
N ARG A 221 -14.24 12.19 9.52
CA ARG A 221 -14.82 10.84 9.61
C ARG A 221 -13.81 9.78 10.04
N CYS A 222 -12.64 10.21 10.52
CA CYS A 222 -11.59 9.29 10.93
C CYS A 222 -11.90 8.71 12.32
N PRO A 223 -12.00 7.38 12.47
CA PRO A 223 -12.38 6.72 13.73
C PRO A 223 -11.38 6.96 14.87
N VAL A 224 -10.15 7.36 14.53
CA VAL A 224 -9.05 7.58 15.47
C VAL A 224 -8.58 9.04 15.50
N ALA A 225 -9.44 9.97 15.09
CA ALA A 225 -9.07 11.39 14.98
C ALA A 225 -8.66 12.02 16.33
N ASP A 226 -9.32 11.65 17.41
CA ASP A 226 -9.07 12.12 18.78
C ASP A 226 -7.71 11.64 19.31
N LEU A 227 -7.31 10.40 19.01
CA LEU A 227 -6.02 9.83 19.39
C LEU A 227 -4.85 10.38 18.55
N CYS A 228 -5.14 10.77 17.31
CA CYS A 228 -4.13 11.13 16.30
C CYS A 228 -3.42 12.47 16.62
N ARG A 229 -2.08 12.49 16.50
CA ARG A 229 -1.23 13.67 16.77
C ARG A 229 -1.23 14.72 15.66
N PHE A 230 -1.70 14.38 14.45
CA PHE A 230 -1.73 15.32 13.33
C PHE A 230 -2.65 16.53 13.61
N LYS A 231 -2.13 17.73 13.40
CA LYS A 231 -2.82 19.01 13.57
C LYS A 231 -2.49 19.94 12.40
N PRO A 232 -3.42 20.82 11.97
CA PRO A 232 -4.83 20.85 12.35
C PRO A 232 -5.60 19.68 11.70
N LYS A 233 -6.73 19.29 12.30
CA LYS A 233 -7.66 18.33 11.69
C LYS A 233 -8.38 19.00 10.52
N THR A 234 -8.63 18.25 9.44
CA THR A 234 -9.41 18.74 8.31
C THR A 234 -10.90 18.70 8.62
N ALA A 235 -11.61 19.72 8.23
CA ALA A 235 -13.07 19.78 8.28
C ALA A 235 -13.70 19.04 7.08
N PRO A 236 -14.99 18.65 7.16
CA PRO A 236 -15.70 18.11 6.01
C PRO A 236 -15.72 19.14 4.85
N PRO A 237 -15.78 18.68 3.59
CA PRO A 237 -15.90 19.57 2.44
C PRO A 237 -17.18 20.40 2.56
N LYS A 238 -17.10 21.69 2.24
CA LYS A 238 -18.30 22.54 2.15
C LYS A 238 -19.17 21.99 1.01
N ILE A 239 -20.40 21.57 1.34
CA ILE A 239 -21.39 21.24 0.33
C ILE A 239 -21.72 22.54 -0.38
N LYS A 240 -21.35 22.65 -1.67
CA LYS A 240 -21.89 23.72 -2.50
C LYS A 240 -23.40 23.46 -2.60
N SER A 241 -24.21 24.31 -1.99
CA SER A 241 -25.67 24.30 -2.23
C SER A 241 -25.86 24.42 -3.75
N ALA A 242 -26.43 23.39 -4.36
CA ALA A 242 -26.91 23.50 -5.73
C ALA A 242 -28.00 24.59 -5.72
N THR A 243 -27.72 25.73 -6.34
CA THR A 243 -28.72 26.73 -6.63
C THR A 243 -29.70 26.08 -7.60
N VAL A 244 -30.87 25.68 -7.09
CA VAL A 244 -31.99 25.28 -7.94
C VAL A 244 -32.39 26.55 -8.67
N GLN A 245 -31.94 26.69 -9.91
CA GLN A 245 -32.53 27.66 -10.82
C GLN A 245 -33.95 27.16 -11.13
N THR A 246 -34.95 27.74 -10.48
CA THR A 246 -36.34 27.63 -10.92
C THR A 246 -36.48 28.52 -12.15
N ASP A 247 -36.51 27.91 -13.32
CA ASP A 247 -36.91 28.62 -14.54
C ASP A 247 -38.33 29.14 -14.36
N PRO A 248 -38.60 30.40 -14.70
CA PRO A 248 -39.95 30.96 -14.61
C PRO A 248 -40.84 30.25 -15.65
N VAL A 249 -41.92 29.66 -15.14
CA VAL A 249 -42.99 29.08 -15.97
C VAL A 249 -43.55 30.19 -16.85
N LYS A 250 -43.34 30.09 -18.18
CA LYS A 250 -44.04 30.97 -19.15
C LYS A 250 -45.52 30.72 -19.06
N PRO A 251 -46.37 31.75 -18.89
CA PRO A 251 -47.82 31.58 -18.99
C PRO A 251 -48.18 31.19 -20.42
N ALA A 252 -49.06 30.20 -20.54
CA ALA A 252 -49.65 29.80 -21.82
C ALA A 252 -50.59 30.91 -22.32
N ALA A 253 -50.44 31.26 -23.60
CA ALA A 253 -51.36 32.15 -24.32
C ALA A 253 -52.57 31.38 -24.87
#